data_5b3793ae92c9d2dec299cfd0a8f1aa77
#
_entry.id   5b3793ae92c9d2dec299cfd0a8f1aa77
#
_cell.length_a   1.000
_cell.length_b   1.000
_cell.length_c   1.000
_cell.angle_alpha   90.00
_cell.angle_beta   90.00
_cell.angle_gamma   90.00
#
_symmetry.space_group_name_H-M   'P 1'
#
loop_
_entity.id
_entity.type
_entity.pdbx_description
1 polymer ?
#
loop_
_entity_poly.entity_id
_entity_poly.type
_entity_poly.pdbx_seq_one_letter_code
_entity_poly.pdbx_strand_id
1 'polypeptide(L)'
;MEKFLYRRMLRALTLLGVLFAVLCYLWVAETGMAVYTAVEAPTVVTSLPQTGKKQVYLTFDTAMGADYVSEILAVLRKYHAKASFGILGDWMEAYPDAAQEIRKSGMAVFCHSMHHARYVDLSRAEMQADAEQAKAAVEAFFGRECHYIRPPYGAYTKEVAEAMEEVGMRVLLWNRDSEDWREDASAEDILENALHAVAPGDILLFQTNAAQTAPTLEVLLPTLRRMGYEFAQIKN
;
A
#
# COMPACT_ATOMS: atom_id res chain seq x y z
N MET A 1 -32.76 24.90 64.95
CA MET A 1 -33.28 24.15 63.77
C MET A 1 -32.76 24.73 62.46
N GLU A 2 -32.76 26.05 62.28
CA GLU A 2 -32.26 26.70 61.02
C GLU A 2 -30.79 26.43 60.65
N LYS A 3 -29.87 26.50 61.64
CA LYS A 3 -28.43 26.23 61.35
C LYS A 3 -28.13 24.80 60.87
N PHE A 4 -28.97 23.85 61.24
CA PHE A 4 -28.87 22.48 60.86
C PHE A 4 -29.35 22.25 59.38
N LEU A 5 -30.49 22.88 59.05
CA LEU A 5 -31.03 22.90 57.70
C LEU A 5 -30.10 23.62 56.73
N TYR A 6 -29.52 24.74 57.09
CA TYR A 6 -28.55 25.48 56.27
C TYR A 6 -27.30 24.67 55.99
N ARG A 7 -26.74 23.96 56.98
CA ARG A 7 -25.58 23.08 56.78
C ARG A 7 -25.90 21.89 55.87
N ARG A 8 -27.11 21.33 55.93
CA ARG A 8 -27.55 20.27 55.02
C ARG A 8 -27.71 20.77 53.58
N MET A 9 -28.28 21.93 53.40
CA MET A 9 -28.44 22.56 52.09
C MET A 9 -27.08 22.91 51.49
N LEU A 10 -26.14 23.42 52.26
CA LEU A 10 -24.79 23.72 51.77
C LEU A 10 -24.05 22.47 51.33
N ARG A 11 -24.16 21.35 52.08
CA ARG A 11 -23.57 20.06 51.68
C ARG A 11 -24.21 19.49 50.43
N ALA A 12 -25.52 19.64 50.26
CA ALA A 12 -26.20 19.21 49.06
C ALA A 12 -25.76 20.01 47.83
N LEU A 13 -25.58 21.32 47.96
CA LEU A 13 -25.08 22.18 46.87
C LEU A 13 -23.64 21.89 46.51
N THR A 14 -22.77 21.61 47.49
CA THR A 14 -21.38 21.20 47.18
C THR A 14 -21.32 19.86 46.50
N LEU A 15 -22.12 18.86 46.87
CA LEU A 15 -22.20 17.56 46.23
C LEU A 15 -22.71 17.66 44.77
N LEU A 16 -23.74 18.50 44.54
CA LEU A 16 -24.24 18.80 43.20
C LEU A 16 -23.18 19.47 42.32
N GLY A 17 -22.43 20.41 42.86
CA GLY A 17 -21.33 21.08 42.15
C GLY A 17 -20.20 20.14 41.78
N VAL A 18 -19.81 19.22 42.66
CA VAL A 18 -18.80 18.21 42.40
C VAL A 18 -19.31 17.22 41.32
N LEU A 19 -20.55 16.76 41.41
CA LEU A 19 -21.15 15.87 40.44
C LEU A 19 -21.19 16.52 39.05
N PHE A 20 -21.59 17.78 38.97
CA PHE A 20 -21.60 18.54 37.72
C PHE A 20 -20.19 18.68 37.12
N ALA A 21 -19.18 18.98 37.93
CA ALA A 21 -17.80 19.08 37.50
C ALA A 21 -17.26 17.74 36.95
N VAL A 22 -17.62 16.63 37.63
CA VAL A 22 -17.26 15.27 37.16
C VAL A 22 -17.94 14.93 35.82
N LEU A 23 -19.22 15.25 35.68
CA LEU A 23 -19.96 15.03 34.45
C LEU A 23 -19.39 15.87 33.28
N CYS A 24 -19.04 17.15 33.55
CA CYS A 24 -18.36 17.98 32.57
C CYS A 24 -16.99 17.41 32.18
N TYR A 25 -16.22 16.94 33.16
CA TYR A 25 -14.91 16.30 32.87
C TYR A 25 -15.06 15.05 32.05
N LEU A 26 -16.01 14.17 32.36
CA LEU A 26 -16.27 12.96 31.58
C LEU A 26 -16.75 13.28 30.15
N TRP A 27 -17.60 14.30 30.02
CA TRP A 27 -18.07 14.75 28.71
C TRP A 27 -16.93 15.33 27.85
N VAL A 28 -16.06 16.16 28.44
CA VAL A 28 -14.87 16.70 27.76
C VAL A 28 -13.87 15.59 27.43
N ALA A 29 -13.69 14.60 28.32
CA ALA A 29 -12.82 13.47 28.09
C ALA A 29 -13.33 12.59 26.92
N GLU A 30 -14.63 12.32 26.87
CA GLU A 30 -15.23 11.57 25.73
C GLU A 30 -15.15 12.35 24.40
N THR A 31 -15.51 13.64 24.40
CA THR A 31 -15.43 14.47 23.19
C THR A 31 -14.00 14.76 22.78
N GLY A 32 -13.09 14.95 23.74
CA GLY A 32 -11.66 15.14 23.48
C GLY A 32 -11.02 13.87 22.89
N MET A 33 -11.35 12.67 23.38
CA MET A 33 -10.88 11.41 22.78
C MET A 33 -11.46 11.18 21.38
N ALA A 34 -12.73 11.52 21.14
CA ALA A 34 -13.32 11.41 19.80
C ALA A 34 -12.68 12.35 18.77
N VAL A 35 -12.24 13.54 19.20
CA VAL A 35 -11.52 14.49 18.32
C VAL A 35 -10.08 14.04 18.04
N TYR A 36 -9.41 13.39 19.01
CA TYR A 36 -8.05 12.87 18.81
C TYR A 36 -8.01 11.59 17.96
N THR A 37 -9.08 10.81 17.89
CA THR A 37 -9.15 9.61 17.03
C THR A 37 -9.55 9.92 15.59
N ALA A 38 -9.93 11.16 15.25
CA ALA A 38 -10.43 11.55 13.93
C ALA A 38 -9.36 12.11 12.97
N VAL A 39 -8.11 12.22 13.39
CA VAL A 39 -7.00 12.58 12.50
C VAL A 39 -6.14 11.34 12.32
N GLU A 40 -6.66 10.34 11.59
CA GLU A 40 -5.80 9.30 11.04
C GLU A 40 -4.82 9.96 10.06
N ALA A 41 -3.52 9.76 10.32
CA ALA A 41 -2.53 10.15 9.32
C ALA A 41 -2.80 9.40 8.02
N PRO A 42 -2.61 10.00 6.83
CA PRO A 42 -2.87 9.34 5.57
C PRO A 42 -2.13 8.01 5.52
N THR A 43 -2.87 6.96 5.16
CA THR A 43 -2.39 5.58 5.29
C THR A 43 -1.45 5.25 4.13
N VAL A 44 -0.15 5.36 4.37
CA VAL A 44 0.87 4.84 3.46
C VAL A 44 1.19 3.40 3.84
N VAL A 45 0.98 2.47 2.91
CA VAL A 45 1.19 1.05 3.12
C VAL A 45 2.58 0.66 2.64
N THR A 46 3.47 0.33 3.56
CA THR A 46 4.84 -0.17 3.26
C THR A 46 4.99 -1.66 3.55
N SER A 47 4.11 -2.21 4.39
CA SER A 47 4.01 -3.63 4.70
C SER A 47 2.56 -3.95 5.05
N LEU A 48 2.20 -5.21 5.04
CA LEU A 48 0.83 -5.64 5.37
C LEU A 48 0.76 -6.35 6.73
N PRO A 49 -0.39 -6.26 7.42
CA PRO A 49 -0.55 -6.89 8.72
C PRO A 49 -0.33 -8.40 8.66
N GLN A 50 0.29 -8.94 9.70
CA GLN A 50 0.45 -10.39 9.84
C GLN A 50 -0.91 -11.04 10.12
N THR A 51 -1.33 -11.96 9.27
CA THR A 51 -2.62 -12.67 9.36
C THR A 51 -2.54 -14.00 10.12
N GLY A 52 -1.48 -14.21 10.91
CA GLY A 52 -1.16 -15.51 11.51
C GLY A 52 -0.50 -16.49 10.54
N LYS A 53 -0.37 -16.13 9.26
CA LYS A 53 0.36 -16.86 8.23
C LYS A 53 1.65 -16.13 7.89
N LYS A 54 2.69 -16.89 7.57
CA LYS A 54 3.97 -16.35 7.12
C LYS A 54 3.88 -15.96 5.64
N GLN A 55 3.30 -14.79 5.35
CA GLN A 55 3.05 -14.32 3.99
C GLN A 55 4.03 -13.22 3.58
N VAL A 56 4.41 -13.20 2.31
CA VAL A 56 5.09 -12.10 1.62
C VAL A 56 4.32 -11.72 0.36
N TYR A 57 4.50 -10.49 -0.09
CA TYR A 57 3.79 -9.89 -1.21
C TYR A 57 4.78 -9.51 -2.30
N LEU A 58 4.80 -10.27 -3.39
CA LEU A 58 5.60 -9.96 -4.56
C LEU A 58 4.88 -8.90 -5.38
N THR A 59 5.55 -7.79 -5.67
CA THR A 59 4.99 -6.71 -6.49
C THR A 59 5.93 -6.37 -7.64
N PHE A 60 5.37 -6.15 -8.82
CA PHE A 60 6.08 -5.85 -10.05
C PHE A 60 5.54 -4.56 -10.65
N ASP A 61 6.40 -3.55 -10.83
CA ASP A 61 5.99 -2.32 -11.48
C ASP A 61 6.22 -2.41 -13.00
N THR A 62 5.22 -1.96 -13.77
CA THR A 62 5.30 -1.84 -15.22
C THR A 62 5.55 -0.38 -15.56
N ALA A 63 6.76 -0.03 -15.96
CA ALA A 63 7.09 1.34 -16.29
C ALA A 63 7.74 1.48 -17.66
N MET A 64 8.71 0.63 -17.97
CA MET A 64 9.48 0.70 -19.20
C MET A 64 9.62 -0.70 -19.80
N GLY A 65 9.36 -0.84 -21.13
CA GLY A 65 9.47 -2.13 -21.81
C GLY A 65 8.52 -3.22 -21.29
N ALA A 66 8.43 -4.31 -22.01
CA ALA A 66 7.58 -5.46 -21.63
C ALA A 66 8.28 -6.80 -21.88
N ASP A 67 9.59 -6.76 -22.09
CA ASP A 67 10.37 -7.89 -22.64
C ASP A 67 10.33 -9.14 -21.74
N TYR A 68 10.20 -8.96 -20.42
CA TYR A 68 10.28 -10.08 -19.47
C TYR A 68 8.95 -10.40 -18.78
N VAL A 69 7.83 -9.76 -19.17
CA VAL A 69 6.52 -10.02 -18.57
C VAL A 69 6.12 -11.49 -18.69
N SER A 70 6.23 -12.05 -19.90
CA SER A 70 5.86 -13.45 -20.17
C SER A 70 6.70 -14.43 -19.35
N GLU A 71 8.01 -14.19 -19.23
CA GLU A 71 8.94 -15.03 -18.45
C GLU A 71 8.61 -14.95 -16.95
N ILE A 72 8.42 -13.75 -16.40
CA ILE A 72 8.02 -13.55 -15.00
C ILE A 72 6.71 -14.29 -14.71
N LEU A 73 5.70 -14.14 -15.56
CA LEU A 73 4.41 -14.83 -15.41
C LEU A 73 4.56 -16.34 -15.50
N ALA A 74 5.46 -16.85 -16.37
CA ALA A 74 5.73 -18.28 -16.48
C ALA A 74 6.35 -18.83 -15.18
N VAL A 75 7.33 -18.14 -14.61
CA VAL A 75 7.96 -18.53 -13.34
C VAL A 75 6.94 -18.48 -12.19
N LEU A 76 6.16 -17.40 -12.06
CA LEU A 76 5.11 -17.30 -11.04
C LEU A 76 4.12 -18.47 -11.15
N ARG A 77 3.70 -18.82 -12.36
CA ARG A 77 2.79 -19.95 -12.61
C ARG A 77 3.43 -21.29 -12.25
N LYS A 78 4.68 -21.52 -12.65
CA LYS A 78 5.45 -22.75 -12.33
C LYS A 78 5.50 -23.02 -10.83
N TYR A 79 5.71 -22.00 -10.06
CA TYR A 79 5.77 -22.09 -8.59
C TYR A 79 4.42 -21.83 -7.91
N HIS A 80 3.31 -21.70 -8.64
CA HIS A 80 2.00 -21.32 -8.09
C HIS A 80 2.09 -20.12 -7.14
N ALA A 81 2.96 -19.17 -7.46
CA ALA A 81 3.15 -17.96 -6.66
C ALA A 81 2.11 -16.91 -7.05
N LYS A 82 1.53 -16.27 -6.04
CA LYS A 82 0.66 -15.12 -6.22
C LYS A 82 1.50 -13.85 -6.21
N ALA A 83 1.11 -12.87 -7.03
CA ALA A 83 1.78 -11.58 -7.13
C ALA A 83 0.79 -10.46 -7.45
N SER A 84 1.26 -9.21 -7.38
CA SER A 84 0.48 -8.03 -7.76
C SER A 84 1.31 -7.16 -8.70
N PHE A 85 0.67 -6.54 -9.69
CA PHE A 85 1.32 -5.72 -10.68
C PHE A 85 0.87 -4.26 -10.55
N GLY A 86 1.83 -3.34 -10.43
CA GLY A 86 1.63 -1.91 -10.53
C GLY A 86 1.54 -1.50 -12.00
N ILE A 87 0.38 -1.07 -12.45
CA ILE A 87 0.12 -0.80 -13.86
C ILE A 87 0.24 0.69 -14.14
N LEU A 88 1.20 1.05 -14.99
CA LEU A 88 1.31 2.38 -15.57
C LEU A 88 0.36 2.50 -16.76
N GLY A 89 -0.43 3.58 -16.83
CA GLY A 89 -1.40 3.79 -17.90
C GLY A 89 -0.77 3.82 -19.29
N ASP A 90 0.22 4.68 -19.51
CA ASP A 90 0.94 4.79 -20.79
C ASP A 90 1.61 3.46 -21.21
N TRP A 91 2.12 2.69 -20.24
CA TRP A 91 2.69 1.38 -20.53
C TRP A 91 1.63 0.39 -21.03
N MET A 92 0.45 0.40 -20.40
CA MET A 92 -0.65 -0.46 -20.81
C MET A 92 -1.12 -0.17 -22.24
N GLU A 93 -1.10 1.10 -22.65
CA GLU A 93 -1.43 1.53 -24.01
C GLU A 93 -0.32 1.15 -25.01
N ALA A 94 0.94 1.28 -24.59
CA ALA A 94 2.10 0.96 -25.44
C ALA A 94 2.32 -0.56 -25.63
N TYR A 95 1.96 -1.36 -24.61
CA TYR A 95 2.19 -2.81 -24.59
C TYR A 95 0.91 -3.61 -24.31
N PRO A 96 -0.13 -3.50 -25.16
CA PRO A 96 -1.45 -4.08 -24.89
C PRO A 96 -1.43 -5.62 -24.78
N ASP A 97 -0.55 -6.29 -25.49
CA ASP A 97 -0.41 -7.76 -25.42
C ASP A 97 0.13 -8.20 -24.05
N ALA A 98 1.16 -7.53 -23.56
CA ALA A 98 1.71 -7.82 -22.23
C ALA A 98 0.71 -7.49 -21.10
N ALA A 99 -0.02 -6.38 -21.23
CA ALA A 99 -1.12 -6.06 -20.32
C ALA A 99 -2.21 -7.14 -20.34
N GLN A 100 -2.53 -7.66 -21.52
CA GLN A 100 -3.48 -8.77 -21.67
C GLN A 100 -2.98 -10.09 -21.06
N GLU A 101 -1.67 -10.35 -21.11
CA GLU A 101 -1.07 -11.50 -20.41
C GLU A 101 -1.23 -11.39 -18.89
N ILE A 102 -0.92 -10.22 -18.34
CA ILE A 102 -1.14 -9.95 -16.90
C ILE A 102 -2.62 -10.13 -16.55
N ARG A 103 -3.55 -9.59 -17.35
CA ARG A 103 -4.98 -9.76 -17.14
C ARG A 103 -5.40 -11.24 -17.14
N LYS A 104 -4.95 -12.02 -18.12
CA LYS A 104 -5.25 -13.46 -18.24
C LYS A 104 -4.64 -14.29 -17.11
N SER A 105 -3.53 -13.84 -16.52
CA SER A 105 -2.88 -14.55 -15.42
C SER A 105 -3.72 -14.57 -14.13
N GLY A 106 -4.69 -13.67 -14.00
CA GLY A 106 -5.51 -13.51 -12.81
C GLY A 106 -4.77 -12.93 -11.60
N MET A 107 -3.55 -12.40 -11.79
CA MET A 107 -2.80 -11.70 -10.77
C MET A 107 -3.51 -10.40 -10.36
N ALA A 108 -3.31 -9.95 -9.12
CA ALA A 108 -3.85 -8.67 -8.67
C ALA A 108 -3.15 -7.50 -9.37
N VAL A 109 -3.83 -6.37 -9.47
CA VAL A 109 -3.27 -5.14 -10.03
C VAL A 109 -3.55 -3.96 -9.10
N PHE A 110 -2.68 -2.95 -9.16
CA PHE A 110 -2.84 -1.64 -8.54
C PHE A 110 -2.31 -0.58 -9.52
N CYS A 111 -2.63 0.69 -9.29
CA CYS A 111 -2.21 1.79 -10.17
C CYS A 111 -0.75 2.17 -9.93
N HIS A 112 -0.02 2.51 -11.00
CA HIS A 112 1.34 3.06 -10.94
C HIS A 112 1.45 4.42 -11.66
N SER A 113 0.44 5.28 -11.52
CA SER A 113 0.20 6.54 -12.25
C SER A 113 -0.24 6.33 -13.70
N MET A 114 -0.60 7.43 -14.37
CA MET A 114 -0.89 7.41 -15.81
C MET A 114 0.37 7.64 -16.65
N HIS A 115 1.18 8.66 -16.29
CA HIS A 115 2.27 9.17 -17.13
C HIS A 115 3.67 9.02 -16.51
N HIS A 116 3.84 8.26 -15.42
CA HIS A 116 5.11 8.08 -14.70
C HIS A 116 5.78 9.38 -14.23
N ALA A 117 5.00 10.42 -13.98
CA ALA A 117 5.51 11.67 -13.43
C ALA A 117 5.80 11.54 -11.92
N ARG A 118 6.84 12.22 -11.43
CA ARG A 118 7.10 12.27 -9.98
C ARG A 118 6.05 13.15 -9.31
N TYR A 119 5.17 12.57 -8.52
CA TYR A 119 4.07 13.29 -7.88
C TYR A 119 4.52 14.44 -6.97
N VAL A 120 5.69 14.33 -6.35
CA VAL A 120 6.26 15.40 -5.52
C VAL A 120 6.63 16.66 -6.30
N ASP A 121 6.72 16.58 -7.62
CA ASP A 121 7.03 17.70 -8.52
C ASP A 121 5.78 18.29 -9.18
N LEU A 122 4.59 17.71 -8.92
CA LEU A 122 3.30 18.12 -9.46
C LEU A 122 2.51 18.95 -8.45
N SER A 123 1.63 19.82 -8.94
CA SER A 123 0.58 20.40 -8.11
C SER A 123 -0.42 19.33 -7.64
N ARG A 124 -1.15 19.60 -6.55
CA ARG A 124 -2.18 18.70 -6.04
C ARG A 124 -3.21 18.31 -7.12
N ALA A 125 -3.68 19.28 -7.90
CA ALA A 125 -4.65 19.03 -8.97
C ALA A 125 -4.08 18.14 -10.09
N GLU A 126 -2.81 18.34 -10.48
CA GLU A 126 -2.17 17.53 -11.52
C GLU A 126 -1.97 16.08 -11.06
N MET A 127 -1.49 15.86 -9.82
CA MET A 127 -1.32 14.50 -9.32
C MET A 127 -2.65 13.77 -9.12
N GLN A 128 -3.71 14.47 -8.72
CA GLN A 128 -5.06 13.89 -8.61
C GLN A 128 -5.62 13.53 -9.99
N ALA A 129 -5.49 14.41 -10.98
CA ALA A 129 -5.95 14.14 -12.34
C ALA A 129 -5.24 12.95 -12.98
N ASP A 130 -3.90 12.84 -12.80
CA ASP A 130 -3.11 11.68 -13.26
C ASP A 130 -3.57 10.37 -12.58
N ALA A 131 -3.77 10.42 -11.27
CA ALA A 131 -4.18 9.25 -10.49
C ALA A 131 -5.61 8.79 -10.84
N GLU A 132 -6.56 9.70 -11.01
CA GLU A 132 -7.94 9.39 -11.44
C GLU A 132 -7.96 8.80 -12.86
N GLN A 133 -7.17 9.36 -13.78
CA GLN A 133 -7.04 8.84 -15.13
C GLN A 133 -6.44 7.43 -15.13
N ALA A 134 -5.38 7.20 -14.37
CA ALA A 134 -4.77 5.88 -14.20
C ALA A 134 -5.77 4.87 -13.65
N LYS A 135 -6.50 5.25 -12.59
CA LYS A 135 -7.53 4.41 -11.97
C LYS A 135 -8.60 4.01 -12.98
N ALA A 136 -9.16 4.98 -13.68
CA ALA A 136 -10.21 4.73 -14.67
C ALA A 136 -9.72 3.79 -15.79
N ALA A 137 -8.51 4.00 -16.31
CA ALA A 137 -7.93 3.18 -17.37
C ALA A 137 -7.67 1.73 -16.90
N VAL A 138 -7.06 1.56 -15.72
CA VAL A 138 -6.74 0.23 -15.15
C VAL A 138 -8.03 -0.53 -14.81
N GLU A 139 -9.01 0.12 -14.18
CA GLU A 139 -10.29 -0.50 -13.84
C GLU A 139 -11.07 -0.93 -15.08
N ALA A 140 -11.11 -0.09 -16.11
CA ALA A 140 -11.78 -0.41 -17.38
C ALA A 140 -11.12 -1.61 -18.08
N PHE A 141 -9.78 -1.66 -18.12
CA PHE A 141 -9.06 -2.74 -18.79
C PHE A 141 -9.10 -4.06 -18.01
N PHE A 142 -8.84 -4.04 -16.70
CA PHE A 142 -8.76 -5.24 -15.89
C PHE A 142 -10.11 -5.71 -15.35
N GLY A 143 -11.15 -4.86 -15.35
CA GLY A 143 -12.49 -5.17 -14.85
C GLY A 143 -12.52 -5.35 -13.32
N ARG A 144 -11.71 -4.60 -12.59
CA ARG A 144 -11.56 -4.66 -11.13
C ARG A 144 -11.35 -3.27 -10.57
N GLU A 145 -11.87 -3.01 -9.38
CA GLU A 145 -11.61 -1.79 -8.63
C GLU A 145 -10.12 -1.70 -8.23
N CYS A 146 -9.63 -0.45 -8.14
CA CYS A 146 -8.24 -0.14 -7.80
C CYS A 146 -8.23 0.83 -6.61
N HIS A 147 -7.85 0.34 -5.43
CA HIS A 147 -7.79 1.14 -4.19
C HIS A 147 -6.38 1.55 -3.80
N TYR A 148 -5.38 1.09 -4.55
CA TYR A 148 -3.99 1.41 -4.28
C TYR A 148 -3.31 2.05 -5.48
N ILE A 149 -2.43 3.00 -5.19
CA ILE A 149 -1.53 3.60 -6.16
C ILE A 149 -0.10 3.61 -5.60
N ARG A 150 0.86 3.22 -6.42
CA ARG A 150 2.27 3.43 -6.11
C ARG A 150 2.76 4.65 -6.88
N PRO A 151 3.15 5.73 -6.19
CA PRO A 151 3.75 6.88 -6.86
C PRO A 151 5.05 6.46 -7.57
N PRO A 152 5.30 6.96 -8.79
CA PRO A 152 6.55 6.70 -9.49
C PRO A 152 7.78 7.00 -8.63
N TYR A 153 8.81 6.16 -8.75
CA TYR A 153 10.05 6.24 -7.97
C TYR A 153 9.87 6.07 -6.45
N GLY A 154 8.69 5.68 -5.97
CA GLY A 154 8.37 5.70 -4.55
C GLY A 154 8.41 7.10 -3.92
N ALA A 155 8.42 8.14 -4.75
CA ALA A 155 8.51 9.52 -4.30
C ALA A 155 7.16 10.00 -3.78
N TYR A 156 7.06 10.18 -2.45
CA TYR A 156 5.85 10.68 -1.81
C TYR A 156 6.16 11.65 -0.67
N THR A 157 5.19 12.47 -0.36
CA THR A 157 5.11 13.33 0.82
C THR A 157 3.76 13.12 1.48
N LYS A 158 3.57 13.72 2.66
CA LYS A 158 2.24 13.74 3.30
C LYS A 158 1.17 14.32 2.36
N GLU A 159 1.52 15.36 1.61
CA GLU A 159 0.61 16.00 0.65
C GLU A 159 0.19 15.03 -0.47
N VAL A 160 1.12 14.24 -1.02
CA VAL A 160 0.82 13.19 -2.00
C VAL A 160 -0.13 12.15 -1.41
N ALA A 161 0.13 11.69 -0.19
CA ALA A 161 -0.73 10.71 0.46
C ALA A 161 -2.15 11.25 0.69
N GLU A 162 -2.29 12.48 1.17
CA GLU A 162 -3.59 13.16 1.34
C GLU A 162 -4.32 13.34 0.00
N ALA A 163 -3.61 13.75 -1.05
CA ALA A 163 -4.19 13.92 -2.38
C ALA A 163 -4.71 12.60 -2.96
N MET A 164 -4.02 11.49 -2.70
CA MET A 164 -4.47 10.16 -3.15
C MET A 164 -5.70 9.68 -2.36
N GLU A 165 -5.76 9.93 -1.05
CA GLU A 165 -6.96 9.60 -0.25
C GLU A 165 -8.20 10.36 -0.72
N GLU A 166 -8.07 11.62 -1.13
CA GLU A 166 -9.17 12.42 -1.65
C GLU A 166 -9.77 11.86 -2.96
N VAL A 167 -8.97 11.15 -3.76
CA VAL A 167 -9.44 10.44 -4.96
C VAL A 167 -9.73 8.94 -4.70
N GLY A 168 -9.85 8.57 -3.42
CA GLY A 168 -10.24 7.23 -2.99
C GLY A 168 -9.17 6.16 -3.22
N MET A 169 -7.90 6.54 -3.21
CA MET A 169 -6.76 5.62 -3.30
C MET A 169 -5.81 5.78 -2.12
N ARG A 170 -5.12 4.70 -1.76
CA ARG A 170 -4.07 4.69 -0.74
C ARG A 170 -2.69 4.50 -1.38
N VAL A 171 -1.69 5.19 -0.86
CA VAL A 171 -0.31 5.03 -1.33
C VAL A 171 0.21 3.65 -0.89
N LEU A 172 0.67 2.87 -1.87
CA LEU A 172 1.29 1.56 -1.68
C LEU A 172 2.78 1.64 -2.04
N LEU A 173 3.64 1.39 -1.10
CA LEU A 173 5.08 1.32 -1.31
C LEU A 173 5.58 -0.11 -1.11
N TRP A 174 6.81 -0.25 -0.69
CA TRP A 174 7.49 -1.50 -0.36
C TRP A 174 8.41 -1.29 0.86
N ASN A 175 8.84 -2.35 1.44
CA ASN A 175 9.87 -2.33 2.47
C ASN A 175 11.05 -3.26 2.13
N ARG A 176 10.98 -3.94 0.97
CA ARG A 176 12.07 -4.72 0.38
C ARG A 176 12.21 -4.35 -1.09
N ASP A 177 13.28 -3.60 -1.40
CA ASP A 177 13.65 -3.30 -2.77
C ASP A 177 14.63 -4.37 -3.26
N SER A 178 14.31 -5.05 -4.35
CA SER A 178 15.23 -6.01 -4.96
C SER A 178 16.39 -5.32 -5.68
N GLU A 179 16.24 -4.03 -6.00
CA GLU A 179 17.16 -3.23 -6.81
C GLU A 179 17.42 -3.82 -8.21
N ASP A 180 16.51 -4.62 -8.73
CA ASP A 180 16.61 -5.24 -10.07
C ASP A 180 16.57 -4.21 -11.22
N TRP A 181 16.15 -2.99 -10.91
CA TRP A 181 16.15 -1.85 -11.82
C TRP A 181 17.56 -1.29 -12.14
N ARG A 182 18.57 -1.68 -11.38
CA ARG A 182 19.96 -1.25 -11.62
C ARG A 182 20.54 -2.03 -12.81
N GLU A 183 21.18 -1.31 -13.73
CA GLU A 183 21.79 -1.92 -14.93
C GLU A 183 22.88 -2.94 -14.60
N ASP A 184 23.58 -2.75 -13.47
CA ASP A 184 24.68 -3.58 -13.01
C ASP A 184 24.26 -4.68 -12.02
N ALA A 185 22.95 -4.78 -11.69
CA ALA A 185 22.46 -5.75 -10.72
C ALA A 185 22.60 -7.18 -11.26
N SER A 186 23.35 -8.01 -10.54
CA SER A 186 23.39 -9.44 -10.80
C SER A 186 22.18 -10.16 -10.19
N ALA A 187 21.88 -11.36 -10.67
CA ALA A 187 20.85 -12.20 -10.04
C ALA A 187 21.15 -12.51 -8.56
N GLU A 188 22.43 -12.56 -8.19
CA GLU A 188 22.87 -12.75 -6.81
C GLU A 188 22.54 -11.53 -5.93
N ASP A 189 22.84 -10.31 -6.41
CA ASP A 189 22.54 -9.08 -5.69
C ASP A 189 21.03 -8.93 -5.46
N ILE A 190 20.24 -9.14 -6.50
CA ILE A 190 18.77 -9.09 -6.43
C ILE A 190 18.23 -10.12 -5.43
N LEU A 191 18.76 -11.34 -5.44
CA LEU A 191 18.38 -12.41 -4.52
C LEU A 191 18.72 -12.04 -3.08
N GLU A 192 19.92 -11.50 -2.83
CA GLU A 192 20.37 -11.06 -1.52
C GLU A 192 19.47 -9.94 -0.99
N ASN A 193 19.23 -8.89 -1.80
CA ASN A 193 18.34 -7.78 -1.43
C ASN A 193 16.92 -8.25 -1.09
N ALA A 194 16.35 -9.15 -1.90
CA ALA A 194 15.01 -9.67 -1.68
C ALA A 194 14.91 -10.56 -0.41
N LEU A 195 15.98 -11.28 -0.05
CA LEU A 195 16.00 -12.16 1.12
C LEU A 195 16.50 -11.49 2.40
N HIS A 196 17.19 -10.36 2.29
CA HIS A 196 17.78 -9.68 3.45
C HIS A 196 16.73 -9.35 4.50
N ALA A 197 16.84 -9.99 5.67
CA ALA A 197 15.92 -9.82 6.80
C ALA A 197 14.43 -9.87 6.43
N VAL A 198 14.04 -10.69 5.44
CA VAL A 198 12.64 -10.84 5.01
C VAL A 198 11.77 -11.30 6.18
N ALA A 199 10.62 -10.65 6.35
CA ALA A 199 9.68 -10.88 7.43
C ALA A 199 8.23 -11.07 6.90
N PRO A 200 7.34 -11.71 7.67
CA PRO A 200 5.93 -11.81 7.30
C PRO A 200 5.29 -10.43 7.18
N GLY A 201 4.57 -10.21 6.09
CA GLY A 201 3.95 -8.93 5.75
C GLY A 201 4.78 -8.06 4.81
N ASP A 202 6.02 -8.45 4.52
CA ASP A 202 6.89 -7.68 3.63
C ASP A 202 6.33 -7.61 2.20
N ILE A 203 6.45 -6.41 1.63
CA ILE A 203 6.15 -6.11 0.23
C ILE A 203 7.48 -5.98 -0.50
N LEU A 204 7.73 -6.87 -1.45
CA LEU A 204 8.92 -6.92 -2.27
C LEU A 204 8.67 -6.21 -3.60
N LEU A 205 9.56 -5.29 -3.98
CA LEU A 205 9.52 -4.60 -5.26
C LEU A 205 10.43 -5.29 -6.27
N PHE A 206 9.89 -5.48 -7.47
CA PHE A 206 10.57 -5.88 -8.70
C PHE A 206 10.05 -5.05 -9.88
N GLN A 207 10.79 -5.09 -11.00
CA GLN A 207 10.42 -4.47 -12.26
C GLN A 207 10.12 -5.51 -13.34
N THR A 208 9.21 -5.19 -14.26
CA THR A 208 8.87 -6.10 -15.36
C THR A 208 9.82 -6.04 -16.56
N ASN A 209 10.71 -5.05 -16.58
CA ASN A 209 11.69 -4.83 -17.66
C ASN A 209 13.13 -5.20 -17.30
N ALA A 210 13.38 -5.79 -16.13
CA ALA A 210 14.72 -6.17 -15.69
C ALA A 210 15.03 -7.63 -16.09
N ALA A 211 16.10 -7.83 -16.84
CA ALA A 211 16.48 -9.13 -17.41
C ALA A 211 16.77 -10.21 -16.35
N GLN A 212 17.27 -9.80 -15.18
CA GLN A 212 17.63 -10.72 -14.11
C GLN A 212 16.47 -11.09 -13.18
N THR A 213 15.31 -10.44 -13.31
CA THR A 213 14.16 -10.68 -12.43
C THR A 213 13.64 -12.12 -12.57
N ALA A 214 13.33 -12.59 -13.77
CA ALA A 214 12.81 -13.93 -13.95
C ALA A 214 13.81 -15.03 -13.53
N PRO A 215 15.12 -14.98 -13.90
CA PRO A 215 16.12 -15.89 -13.36
C PRO A 215 16.22 -15.88 -11.84
N THR A 216 16.18 -14.70 -11.23
CA THR A 216 16.22 -14.59 -9.75
C THR A 216 15.00 -15.22 -9.10
N LEU A 217 13.81 -15.04 -9.64
CA LEU A 217 12.58 -15.65 -9.14
C LEU A 217 12.63 -17.18 -9.13
N GLU A 218 13.32 -17.82 -10.09
CA GLU A 218 13.52 -19.28 -10.13
C GLU A 218 14.24 -19.80 -8.86
N VAL A 219 15.06 -18.98 -8.22
CA VAL A 219 15.78 -19.32 -6.99
C VAL A 219 15.05 -18.80 -5.75
N LEU A 220 14.55 -17.58 -5.82
CA LEU A 220 13.88 -16.89 -4.72
C LEU A 220 12.61 -17.61 -4.25
N LEU A 221 11.73 -17.99 -5.19
CA LEU A 221 10.43 -18.57 -4.84
C LEU A 221 10.54 -19.90 -4.07
N PRO A 222 11.34 -20.90 -4.54
CA PRO A 222 11.53 -22.12 -3.78
C PRO A 222 12.27 -21.86 -2.45
N THR A 223 13.15 -20.87 -2.37
CA THR A 223 13.86 -20.51 -1.14
C THR A 223 12.89 -19.96 -0.11
N LEU A 224 12.06 -18.97 -0.45
CA LEU A 224 11.03 -18.44 0.45
C LEU A 224 10.05 -19.52 0.91
N ARG A 225 9.68 -20.47 0.03
CA ARG A 225 8.85 -21.61 0.44
C ARG A 225 9.52 -22.53 1.45
N ARG A 226 10.81 -22.85 1.26
CA ARG A 226 11.57 -23.64 2.25
C ARG A 226 11.67 -22.93 3.60
N MET A 227 11.69 -21.58 3.60
CA MET A 227 11.62 -20.76 4.80
C MET A 227 10.21 -20.69 5.39
N GLY A 228 9.21 -21.32 4.77
CA GLY A 228 7.82 -21.39 5.22
C GLY A 228 6.94 -20.21 4.80
N TYR A 229 7.35 -19.40 3.83
CA TYR A 229 6.53 -18.30 3.32
C TYR A 229 5.50 -18.77 2.30
N GLU A 230 4.30 -18.17 2.39
CA GLU A 230 3.26 -18.20 1.36
C GLU A 230 3.30 -16.89 0.55
N PHE A 231 2.96 -16.97 -0.74
CA PHE A 231 2.85 -15.78 -1.60
C PHE A 231 1.42 -15.28 -1.63
N ALA A 232 1.22 -14.03 -1.25
CA ALA A 232 -0.10 -13.40 -1.24
C ALA A 232 -0.18 -12.23 -2.24
N GLN A 233 -1.40 -11.79 -2.52
CA GLN A 233 -1.68 -10.64 -3.39
C GLN A 233 -2.14 -9.45 -2.55
N ILE A 234 -1.82 -8.24 -3.02
CA ILE A 234 -2.44 -7.02 -2.53
C ILE A 234 -3.92 -7.10 -2.89
N LYS A 235 -4.78 -7.03 -1.90
CA LYS A 235 -6.24 -7.06 -2.12
C LYS A 235 -6.77 -5.64 -2.13
N ASN A 236 -7.48 -5.30 -3.20
CA ASN A 236 -8.28 -4.10 -3.27
C ASN A 236 -9.46 -4.18 -2.33
#